data_081390c9b57692c9ce215ced8c43e854
#
_entry.id   081390c9b57692c9ce215ced8c43e854
#
_cell.length_a   1.000
_cell.length_b   1.000
_cell.length_c   1.000
_cell.angle_alpha   90.00
_cell.angle_beta   90.00
_cell.angle_gamma   90.00
#
_symmetry.space_group_name_H-M   'P 1'
#
loop_
_entity.id
_entity.type
_entity.pdbx_description
1 polymer ?
#
loop_
_entity_poly.entity_id
_entity_poly.type
_entity_poly.pdbx_seq_one_letter_code
_entity_poly.pdbx_strand_id
1 'polypeptide(L)'
;MDSEIIKDAPVRFLVSDMGDALATLIEANANRRSDSPNLVYHKDGGFKRTIAASAVAQACYDTLMKKGALAKTACENRMVTEALEDIIETNILLSGLGFENNATAGAHSIADGITALPGEGRTLHGEKVAFGCLVQLVIENASREEIDEVLDFCLEVGLPVCFADLGIQRTDEVVRRVAEASMHSCWGNMPFHVTADMVAGAIATADMLGARRRQAAGGGQ
;
A
#
# COMPACT_ATOMS: atom_id res chain seq x y z
N MET A 1 5.90 10.32 -18.99
CA MET A 1 4.51 9.89 -19.27
C MET A 1 3.72 11.13 -19.67
N ASP A 2 2.69 10.99 -20.50
CA ASP A 2 1.91 12.14 -20.98
C ASP A 2 0.75 12.39 -20.00
N SER A 3 0.80 13.51 -19.28
CA SER A 3 -0.21 13.91 -18.29
C SER A 3 -1.57 14.21 -18.95
N GLU A 4 -1.58 14.62 -20.22
CA GLU A 4 -2.81 14.83 -21.00
C GLU A 4 -3.57 13.53 -21.24
N ILE A 5 -2.88 12.40 -21.35
CA ILE A 5 -3.52 11.07 -21.45
C ILE A 5 -4.04 10.62 -20.09
N ILE A 6 -3.22 10.81 -19.03
CA ILE A 6 -3.58 10.35 -17.68
C ILE A 6 -4.82 11.08 -17.13
N LYS A 7 -4.95 12.39 -17.35
CA LYS A 7 -6.12 13.15 -16.86
C LYS A 7 -7.47 12.64 -17.43
N ASP A 8 -7.45 11.97 -18.57
CA ASP A 8 -8.63 11.42 -19.23
C ASP A 8 -8.88 9.93 -18.88
N ALA A 9 -7.95 9.30 -18.18
CA ALA A 9 -8.10 7.94 -17.68
C ALA A 9 -9.09 7.88 -16.50
N PRO A 10 -9.69 6.70 -16.21
CA PRO A 10 -10.49 6.53 -15.00
C PRO A 10 -9.67 6.86 -13.74
N VAL A 11 -10.17 7.77 -12.92
CA VAL A 11 -9.51 8.23 -11.67
C VAL A 11 -9.09 7.08 -10.76
N ARG A 12 -9.87 5.97 -10.77
CA ARG A 12 -9.57 4.76 -10.00
C ARG A 12 -8.17 4.20 -10.30
N PHE A 13 -7.66 4.35 -11.52
CA PHE A 13 -6.30 3.88 -11.86
C PHE A 13 -5.25 4.73 -11.19
N LEU A 14 -5.37 6.06 -11.27
CA LEU A 14 -4.46 6.98 -10.57
C LEU A 14 -4.45 6.71 -9.05
N VAL A 15 -5.63 6.52 -8.47
CA VAL A 15 -5.78 6.26 -7.03
C VAL A 15 -5.21 4.88 -6.65
N SER A 16 -5.45 3.85 -7.47
CA SER A 16 -4.84 2.53 -7.24
C SER A 16 -3.32 2.60 -7.24
N ASP A 17 -2.73 3.32 -8.19
CA ASP A 17 -1.28 3.48 -8.25
C ASP A 17 -0.74 4.26 -7.03
N MET A 18 -1.49 5.22 -6.47
CA MET A 18 -1.16 5.85 -5.19
C MET A 18 -1.13 4.83 -4.04
N GLY A 19 -2.04 3.83 -4.06
CA GLY A 19 -2.07 2.77 -3.06
C GLY A 19 -0.85 1.86 -3.11
N ASP A 20 -0.33 1.60 -4.30
CA ASP A 20 0.93 0.87 -4.49
C ASP A 20 2.14 1.71 -4.05
N ALA A 21 2.18 2.97 -4.48
CA ALA A 21 3.24 3.91 -4.12
C ALA A 21 3.31 4.17 -2.60
N LEU A 22 2.18 4.10 -1.88
CA LEU A 22 2.12 4.23 -0.42
C LEU A 22 2.97 3.17 0.29
N ALA A 23 3.00 1.94 -0.21
CA ALA A 23 3.77 0.86 0.36
C ALA A 23 5.28 1.08 0.26
N THR A 24 5.74 1.88 -0.72
CA THR A 24 7.17 2.06 -1.02
C THR A 24 7.99 2.44 0.21
N LEU A 25 7.54 3.42 1.02
CA LEU A 25 8.26 3.81 2.24
C LEU A 25 8.03 2.83 3.40
N ILE A 26 6.79 2.38 3.58
CA ILE A 26 6.39 1.50 4.68
C ILE A 26 7.23 0.22 4.62
N GLU A 27 7.33 -0.38 3.44
CA GLU A 27 8.10 -1.59 3.22
C GLU A 27 9.62 -1.35 3.20
N ALA A 28 10.08 -0.21 2.64
CA ALA A 28 11.50 0.19 2.72
C ALA A 28 11.98 0.31 4.17
N ASN A 29 11.13 0.81 5.08
CA ASN A 29 11.45 0.90 6.50
C ASN A 29 11.55 -0.48 7.17
N ALA A 30 10.67 -1.43 6.83
CA ALA A 30 10.77 -2.81 7.30
C ALA A 30 12.07 -3.47 6.81
N ASN A 31 12.37 -3.36 5.51
CA ASN A 31 13.59 -3.88 4.92
C ASN A 31 14.85 -3.27 5.51
N ARG A 32 14.83 -1.99 5.84
CA ARG A 32 15.95 -1.32 6.51
C ARG A 32 16.20 -1.90 7.90
N ARG A 33 15.15 -2.21 8.63
CA ARG A 33 15.24 -2.79 9.99
C ARG A 33 15.64 -4.26 9.99
N SER A 34 15.22 -5.02 8.98
CA SER A 34 15.58 -6.44 8.81
C SER A 34 16.96 -6.66 8.19
N ASP A 35 17.56 -5.62 7.62
CA ASP A 35 18.76 -5.69 6.77
C ASP A 35 18.63 -6.61 5.57
N SER A 36 17.41 -6.80 5.06
CA SER A 36 17.12 -7.61 3.89
C SER A 36 17.73 -7.00 2.61
N PRO A 37 18.08 -7.82 1.61
CA PRO A 37 18.55 -7.32 0.33
C PRO A 37 17.42 -6.59 -0.43
N ASN A 38 17.80 -5.75 -1.39
CA ASN A 38 16.85 -5.12 -2.32
C ASN A 38 16.35 -6.12 -3.38
N LEU A 39 15.47 -5.65 -4.29
CA LEU A 39 14.92 -6.48 -5.37
C LEU A 39 15.86 -6.68 -6.56
N VAL A 40 16.99 -5.97 -6.62
CA VAL A 40 17.97 -6.16 -7.68
C VAL A 40 18.75 -7.44 -7.42
N TYR A 41 18.33 -8.52 -8.07
CA TYR A 41 18.93 -9.84 -7.89
C TYR A 41 20.21 -10.00 -8.69
N HIS A 42 21.21 -10.58 -8.06
CA HIS A 42 22.42 -11.08 -8.68
C HIS A 42 22.57 -12.57 -8.38
N LYS A 43 23.32 -13.33 -9.18
CA LYS A 43 23.56 -14.77 -8.96
C LYS A 43 24.10 -15.13 -7.57
N ASP A 44 24.71 -14.20 -6.90
CA ASP A 44 25.27 -14.33 -5.55
C ASP A 44 24.37 -13.76 -4.43
N GLY A 45 23.10 -13.41 -4.74
CA GLY A 45 22.14 -12.76 -3.85
C GLY A 45 21.81 -11.34 -4.26
N GLY A 46 20.92 -10.68 -3.51
CA GLY A 46 20.56 -9.28 -3.72
C GLY A 46 21.60 -8.31 -3.15
N PHE A 47 21.48 -7.05 -3.54
CA PHE A 47 22.34 -5.98 -3.03
C PHE A 47 21.71 -5.31 -1.81
N LYS A 48 22.54 -4.65 -1.02
CA LYS A 48 22.03 -3.79 0.06
C LYS A 48 21.35 -2.54 -0.54
N ARG A 49 20.27 -2.12 0.11
CA ARG A 49 19.66 -0.82 -0.15
C ARG A 49 20.65 0.31 0.11
N THR A 50 20.41 1.45 -0.52
CA THR A 50 21.25 2.64 -0.40
C THR A 50 20.53 3.77 0.35
N ILE A 51 21.29 4.76 0.82
CA ILE A 51 20.73 6.00 1.37
C ILE A 51 19.87 6.71 0.30
N ALA A 52 20.32 6.70 -0.96
CA ALA A 52 19.57 7.28 -2.07
C ALA A 52 18.21 6.58 -2.27
N ALA A 53 18.17 5.24 -2.23
CA ALA A 53 16.92 4.49 -2.32
C ALA A 53 15.93 4.84 -1.19
N SER A 54 16.44 4.97 0.04
CA SER A 54 15.62 5.38 1.19
C SER A 54 15.11 6.82 1.02
N ALA A 55 15.93 7.74 0.48
CA ALA A 55 15.51 9.11 0.21
C ALA A 55 14.44 9.19 -0.90
N VAL A 56 14.53 8.35 -1.92
CA VAL A 56 13.50 8.24 -2.97
C VAL A 56 12.19 7.73 -2.40
N ALA A 57 12.21 6.67 -1.56
CA ALA A 57 11.03 6.16 -0.89
C ALA A 57 10.38 7.19 0.04
N GLN A 58 11.17 7.98 0.76
CA GLN A 58 10.67 9.08 1.58
C GLN A 58 10.02 10.17 0.72
N ALA A 59 10.67 10.60 -0.37
CA ALA A 59 10.10 11.59 -1.28
C ALA A 59 8.79 11.09 -1.91
N CYS A 60 8.68 9.80 -2.23
CA CYS A 60 7.46 9.18 -2.71
C CYS A 60 6.31 9.38 -1.70
N TYR A 61 6.53 8.96 -0.45
CA TYR A 61 5.54 9.07 0.62
C TYR A 61 5.12 10.53 0.89
N ASP A 62 6.10 11.43 1.07
CA ASP A 62 5.85 12.84 1.39
C ASP A 62 5.03 13.53 0.28
N THR A 63 5.30 13.18 -1.00
CA THR A 63 4.56 13.74 -2.13
C THR A 63 3.12 13.19 -2.17
N LEU A 64 2.93 11.89 -1.93
CA LEU A 64 1.59 11.29 -1.83
C LEU A 64 0.75 11.98 -0.77
N MET A 65 1.24 12.07 0.47
CA MET A 65 0.52 12.67 1.60
C MET A 65 0.17 14.13 1.34
N LYS A 66 1.06 14.88 0.70
CA LYS A 66 0.88 16.31 0.44
C LYS A 66 0.00 16.62 -0.76
N LYS A 67 0.08 15.83 -1.83
CA LYS A 67 -0.48 16.18 -3.15
C LYS A 67 -1.54 15.19 -3.66
N GLY A 68 -1.70 14.01 -3.04
CA GLY A 68 -2.57 12.93 -3.53
C GLY A 68 -4.03 13.37 -3.73
N ALA A 69 -4.63 14.00 -2.72
CA ALA A 69 -6.01 14.48 -2.81
C ALA A 69 -6.20 15.58 -3.87
N LEU A 70 -5.23 16.48 -4.00
CA LEU A 70 -5.25 17.53 -5.01
C LEU A 70 -5.13 16.95 -6.43
N ALA A 71 -4.25 15.97 -6.62
CA ALA A 71 -4.08 15.28 -7.90
C ALA A 71 -5.33 14.49 -8.29
N LYS A 72 -5.95 13.79 -7.33
CA LYS A 72 -7.24 13.11 -7.55
C LYS A 72 -8.29 14.12 -8.04
N THR A 73 -8.46 15.23 -7.32
CA THR A 73 -9.43 16.28 -7.68
C THR A 73 -9.15 16.86 -9.07
N ALA A 74 -7.86 17.09 -9.41
CA ALA A 74 -7.49 17.55 -10.75
C ALA A 74 -7.87 16.52 -11.82
N CYS A 75 -7.60 15.24 -11.61
CA CYS A 75 -7.96 14.15 -12.52
C CYS A 75 -9.49 14.00 -12.68
N GLU A 76 -10.26 14.11 -11.58
CA GLU A 76 -11.74 14.10 -11.61
C GLU A 76 -12.30 15.22 -12.48
N ASN A 77 -11.63 16.38 -12.52
CA ASN A 77 -12.00 17.53 -13.34
C ASN A 77 -11.30 17.54 -14.72
N ARG A 78 -10.53 16.51 -15.06
CA ARG A 78 -9.77 16.38 -16.31
C ARG A 78 -8.80 17.56 -16.55
N MET A 79 -8.17 18.02 -15.49
CA MET A 79 -7.24 19.14 -15.53
C MET A 79 -5.81 18.66 -15.26
N VAL A 80 -4.86 19.08 -16.08
CA VAL A 80 -3.44 18.95 -15.78
C VAL A 80 -3.06 20.06 -14.82
N THR A 81 -2.54 19.67 -13.66
CA THR A 81 -2.03 20.57 -12.62
C THR A 81 -0.67 20.06 -12.16
N GLU A 82 0.13 20.92 -11.54
CA GLU A 82 1.40 20.50 -10.93
C GLU A 82 1.22 19.32 -9.96
N ALA A 83 0.14 19.32 -9.16
CA ALA A 83 -0.14 18.21 -8.25
C ALA A 83 -0.40 16.89 -9.00
N LEU A 84 -1.10 16.90 -10.13
CA LEU A 84 -1.32 15.72 -10.95
C LEU A 84 0.00 15.22 -11.55
N GLU A 85 0.83 16.12 -12.09
CA GLU A 85 2.13 15.76 -12.68
C GLU A 85 3.08 15.16 -11.63
N ASP A 86 3.15 15.77 -10.44
CA ASP A 86 3.95 15.25 -9.34
C ASP A 86 3.48 13.85 -8.86
N ILE A 87 2.17 13.60 -8.83
CA ILE A 87 1.66 12.27 -8.46
C ILE A 87 1.91 11.25 -9.58
N ILE A 88 1.83 11.64 -10.83
CA ILE A 88 2.22 10.76 -11.95
C ILE A 88 3.71 10.36 -11.84
N GLU A 89 4.59 11.33 -11.57
CA GLU A 89 6.01 11.04 -11.34
C GLU A 89 6.20 10.14 -10.11
N THR A 90 5.47 10.43 -9.02
CA THR A 90 5.53 9.67 -7.79
C THR A 90 5.13 8.22 -7.97
N ASN A 91 3.99 7.97 -8.62
CA ASN A 91 3.47 6.62 -8.86
C ASN A 91 4.37 5.78 -9.76
N ILE A 92 5.04 6.41 -10.73
CA ILE A 92 5.78 5.69 -11.76
C ILE A 92 7.28 5.65 -11.45
N LEU A 93 7.88 6.81 -11.20
CA LEU A 93 9.33 6.91 -11.06
C LEU A 93 9.78 6.71 -9.62
N LEU A 94 9.20 7.48 -8.67
CA LEU A 94 9.64 7.40 -7.28
C LEU A 94 9.27 6.07 -6.65
N SER A 95 8.03 5.59 -6.88
CA SER A 95 7.60 4.26 -6.41
C SER A 95 8.43 3.17 -7.08
N GLY A 96 8.56 3.17 -8.41
CA GLY A 96 9.31 2.15 -9.14
C GLY A 96 10.77 2.04 -8.69
N LEU A 97 11.49 3.16 -8.64
CA LEU A 97 12.88 3.19 -8.16
C LEU A 97 12.98 2.88 -6.66
N GLY A 98 11.99 3.34 -5.89
CA GLY A 98 11.96 3.15 -4.45
C GLY A 98 11.83 1.68 -4.08
N PHE A 99 10.83 0.96 -4.61
CA PHE A 99 10.64 -0.44 -4.26
C PHE A 99 11.71 -1.36 -4.83
N GLU A 100 12.15 -1.14 -6.07
CA GLU A 100 13.19 -1.96 -6.70
C GLU A 100 14.51 -1.91 -5.91
N ASN A 101 14.85 -0.74 -5.38
CA ASN A 101 16.07 -0.54 -4.62
C ASN A 101 15.95 -0.79 -3.11
N ASN A 102 14.74 -0.96 -2.57
CA ASN A 102 14.51 -1.29 -1.15
C ASN A 102 13.88 -2.67 -0.94
N ALA A 103 13.19 -3.25 -1.90
CA ALA A 103 12.34 -4.44 -1.81
C ALA A 103 10.94 -4.19 -1.20
N THR A 104 10.09 -5.21 -1.31
CA THR A 104 8.75 -5.28 -0.74
C THR A 104 8.74 -6.07 0.58
N ALA A 105 7.66 -6.03 1.33
CA ALA A 105 7.53 -6.75 2.60
C ALA A 105 6.06 -7.19 2.85
N GLY A 106 5.48 -6.75 3.96
CA GLY A 106 4.18 -7.19 4.43
C GLY A 106 3.00 -6.72 3.58
N ALA A 107 3.03 -5.48 3.09
CA ALA A 107 1.93 -4.91 2.32
C ALA A 107 1.67 -5.71 1.03
N HIS A 108 2.72 -6.00 0.28
CA HIS A 108 2.63 -6.84 -0.92
C HIS A 108 2.31 -8.29 -0.58
N SER A 109 2.80 -8.82 0.56
CA SER A 109 2.43 -10.18 0.99
C SER A 109 0.93 -10.30 1.23
N ILE A 110 0.28 -9.30 1.81
CA ILE A 110 -1.17 -9.26 1.99
C ILE A 110 -1.90 -9.15 0.64
N ALA A 111 -1.41 -8.31 -0.27
CA ALA A 111 -1.98 -8.18 -1.62
C ALA A 111 -1.96 -9.53 -2.37
N ASP A 112 -0.87 -10.29 -2.27
CA ASP A 112 -0.76 -11.64 -2.81
C ASP A 112 -1.75 -12.61 -2.17
N GLY A 113 -1.89 -12.57 -0.84
CA GLY A 113 -2.86 -13.37 -0.10
C GLY A 113 -4.31 -13.09 -0.53
N ILE A 114 -4.66 -11.82 -0.74
CA ILE A 114 -5.99 -11.42 -1.25
C ILE A 114 -6.17 -11.92 -2.69
N THR A 115 -5.16 -11.80 -3.53
CA THR A 115 -5.19 -12.25 -4.94
C THR A 115 -5.45 -13.74 -5.06
N ALA A 116 -5.05 -14.54 -4.07
CA ALA A 116 -5.29 -15.98 -4.02
C ALA A 116 -6.75 -16.36 -3.66
N LEU A 117 -7.61 -15.40 -3.33
CA LEU A 117 -9.03 -15.69 -3.04
C LEU A 117 -9.77 -16.08 -4.32
N PRO A 118 -10.66 -17.10 -4.26
CA PRO A 118 -11.49 -17.47 -5.41
C PRO A 118 -12.42 -16.34 -5.84
N GLY A 119 -12.45 -16.06 -7.16
CA GLY A 119 -13.31 -15.02 -7.72
C GLY A 119 -12.81 -13.59 -7.50
N GLU A 120 -11.64 -13.42 -6.89
CA GLU A 120 -10.96 -12.15 -6.84
C GLU A 120 -10.49 -11.77 -8.26
N GLY A 121 -10.80 -10.59 -8.73
CA GLY A 121 -10.48 -10.14 -10.10
C GLY A 121 -11.07 -8.76 -10.40
N ARG A 122 -11.75 -8.15 -9.42
CA ARG A 122 -12.37 -6.83 -9.56
C ARG A 122 -11.57 -5.72 -8.89
N THR A 123 -10.71 -6.06 -7.92
CA THR A 123 -9.84 -5.11 -7.23
C THR A 123 -8.53 -4.93 -7.99
N LEU A 124 -8.06 -3.69 -8.04
CA LEU A 124 -6.78 -3.37 -8.63
C LEU A 124 -5.63 -3.71 -7.66
N HIS A 125 -4.42 -3.87 -8.19
CA HIS A 125 -3.26 -4.26 -7.39
C HIS A 125 -3.03 -3.28 -6.22
N GLY A 126 -2.92 -1.98 -6.50
CA GLY A 126 -2.66 -0.99 -5.47
C GLY A 126 -3.79 -0.81 -4.45
N GLU A 127 -5.04 -1.16 -4.79
CA GLU A 127 -6.13 -1.21 -3.82
C GLU A 127 -5.88 -2.30 -2.75
N LYS A 128 -5.38 -3.46 -3.16
CA LYS A 128 -4.99 -4.55 -2.23
C LYS A 128 -3.75 -4.17 -1.42
N VAL A 129 -2.77 -3.54 -2.07
CA VAL A 129 -1.54 -3.08 -1.41
C VAL A 129 -1.85 -2.01 -0.36
N ALA A 130 -2.76 -1.05 -0.64
CA ALA A 130 -3.16 -0.04 0.34
C ALA A 130 -3.73 -0.64 1.63
N PHE A 131 -4.62 -1.64 1.51
CA PHE A 131 -5.09 -2.39 2.68
C PHE A 131 -3.94 -3.18 3.35
N GLY A 132 -3.03 -3.73 2.54
CA GLY A 132 -1.82 -4.40 3.02
C GLY A 132 -0.92 -3.49 3.85
N CYS A 133 -0.81 -2.19 3.52
CA CYS A 133 -0.08 -1.20 4.32
C CYS A 133 -0.65 -1.09 5.73
N LEU A 134 -1.97 -1.03 5.87
CA LEU A 134 -2.63 -0.99 7.19
C LEU A 134 -2.35 -2.27 7.99
N VAL A 135 -2.40 -3.44 7.35
CA VAL A 135 -2.10 -4.72 8.00
C VAL A 135 -0.64 -4.76 8.44
N GLN A 136 0.30 -4.30 7.60
CA GLN A 136 1.72 -4.23 7.96
C GLN A 136 1.96 -3.31 9.14
N LEU A 137 1.38 -2.12 9.17
CA LEU A 137 1.51 -1.20 10.30
C LEU A 137 0.98 -1.81 11.60
N VAL A 138 -0.14 -2.53 11.54
CA VAL A 138 -0.70 -3.23 12.70
C VAL A 138 0.25 -4.33 13.20
N ILE A 139 0.79 -5.17 12.31
CA ILE A 139 1.69 -6.27 12.69
C ILE A 139 3.04 -5.77 13.22
N GLU A 140 3.47 -4.59 12.76
CA GLU A 140 4.66 -3.89 13.25
C GLU A 140 4.44 -3.19 14.60
N ASN A 141 3.22 -3.18 15.11
CA ASN A 141 2.82 -2.42 16.28
C ASN A 141 3.18 -0.93 16.14
N ALA A 142 2.89 -0.37 14.94
CA ALA A 142 3.07 1.05 14.66
C ALA A 142 2.25 1.92 15.61
N SER A 143 2.64 3.17 15.78
CA SER A 143 1.91 4.11 16.62
C SER A 143 0.49 4.36 16.09
N ARG A 144 -0.39 4.81 16.96
CA ARG A 144 -1.76 5.13 16.57
C ARG A 144 -1.78 6.25 15.52
N GLU A 145 -0.88 7.22 15.66
CA GLU A 145 -0.73 8.36 14.78
C GLU A 145 -0.32 7.92 13.38
N GLU A 146 0.63 6.98 13.23
CA GLU A 146 1.05 6.43 11.93
C GLU A 146 -0.09 5.67 11.24
N ILE A 147 -0.85 4.87 12.00
CA ILE A 147 -2.00 4.14 11.45
C ILE A 147 -3.10 5.10 11.02
N ASP A 148 -3.42 6.11 11.85
CA ASP A 148 -4.45 7.10 11.56
C ASP A 148 -4.09 7.96 10.33
N GLU A 149 -2.81 8.36 10.17
CA GLU A 149 -2.33 9.11 9.01
C GLU A 149 -2.59 8.34 7.70
N VAL A 150 -2.24 7.06 7.67
CA VAL A 150 -2.47 6.20 6.50
C VAL A 150 -3.96 5.96 6.25
N LEU A 151 -4.75 5.73 7.31
CA LEU A 151 -6.21 5.58 7.20
C LEU A 151 -6.85 6.84 6.62
N ASP A 152 -6.47 8.01 7.10
CA ASP A 152 -7.02 9.29 6.65
C ASP A 152 -6.67 9.57 5.20
N PHE A 153 -5.42 9.34 4.80
CA PHE A 153 -5.01 9.43 3.40
C PHE A 153 -5.83 8.48 2.51
N CYS A 154 -5.93 7.20 2.88
CA CYS A 154 -6.69 6.23 2.10
C CYS A 154 -8.15 6.65 1.93
N LEU A 155 -8.81 7.11 2.99
CA LEU A 155 -10.19 7.59 2.92
C LEU A 155 -10.34 8.82 2.04
N GLU A 156 -9.43 9.79 2.13
CA GLU A 156 -9.45 11.03 1.36
C GLU A 156 -9.32 10.77 -0.14
N VAL A 157 -8.39 9.91 -0.54
CA VAL A 157 -8.22 9.58 -1.95
C VAL A 157 -9.19 8.49 -2.45
N GLY A 158 -9.86 7.76 -1.56
CA GLY A 158 -10.83 6.72 -1.89
C GLY A 158 -10.23 5.33 -2.05
N LEU A 159 -9.09 5.07 -1.41
CA LEU A 159 -8.50 3.74 -1.30
C LEU A 159 -9.24 2.87 -0.27
N PRO A 160 -9.23 1.54 -0.43
CA PRO A 160 -9.81 0.61 0.52
C PRO A 160 -9.12 0.66 1.88
N VAL A 161 -9.90 0.66 2.96
CA VAL A 161 -9.42 0.59 4.35
C VAL A 161 -9.93 -0.64 5.10
N CYS A 162 -10.83 -1.41 4.49
CA CYS A 162 -11.37 -2.65 5.05
C CYS A 162 -11.76 -3.63 3.93
N PHE A 163 -12.02 -4.89 4.28
CA PHE A 163 -12.44 -5.93 3.34
C PHE A 163 -13.73 -5.59 2.60
N ALA A 164 -14.67 -4.90 3.25
CA ALA A 164 -15.91 -4.48 2.61
C ALA A 164 -15.64 -3.54 1.40
N ASP A 165 -14.63 -2.69 1.49
CA ASP A 165 -14.24 -1.78 0.39
C ASP A 165 -13.62 -2.53 -0.79
N LEU A 166 -12.99 -3.67 -0.53
CA LEU A 166 -12.46 -4.59 -1.54
C LEU A 166 -13.56 -5.53 -2.10
N GLY A 167 -14.81 -5.41 -1.61
CA GLY A 167 -15.90 -6.31 -1.97
C GLY A 167 -15.77 -7.71 -1.38
N ILE A 168 -14.95 -7.87 -0.35
CA ILE A 168 -14.70 -9.14 0.32
C ILE A 168 -15.59 -9.24 1.55
N GLN A 169 -16.37 -10.33 1.65
CA GLN A 169 -17.12 -10.63 2.86
C GLN A 169 -16.16 -11.16 3.93
N ARG A 170 -15.99 -10.41 5.03
CA ARG A 170 -15.13 -10.85 6.13
C ARG A 170 -15.74 -12.00 6.89
N THR A 171 -15.07 -13.14 6.87
CA THR A 171 -15.29 -14.28 7.76
C THR A 171 -13.95 -14.74 8.34
N ASP A 172 -13.96 -15.46 9.45
CA ASP A 172 -12.72 -16.00 10.03
C ASP A 172 -12.00 -16.96 9.05
N GLU A 173 -12.75 -17.68 8.22
CA GLU A 173 -12.21 -18.53 7.17
C GLU A 173 -11.48 -17.71 6.09
N VAL A 174 -12.08 -16.62 5.61
CA VAL A 174 -11.47 -15.73 4.61
C VAL A 174 -10.20 -15.08 5.17
N VAL A 175 -10.25 -14.57 6.40
CA VAL A 175 -9.08 -13.98 7.07
C VAL A 175 -7.93 -14.99 7.15
N ARG A 176 -8.23 -16.22 7.61
CA ARG A 176 -7.23 -17.30 7.71
C ARG A 176 -6.67 -17.67 6.34
N ARG A 177 -7.52 -17.79 5.33
CA ARG A 177 -7.11 -18.12 3.97
C ARG A 177 -6.17 -17.07 3.38
N VAL A 178 -6.47 -15.78 3.55
CA VAL A 178 -5.58 -14.70 3.11
C VAL A 178 -4.25 -14.77 3.85
N ALA A 179 -4.29 -14.94 5.17
CA ALA A 179 -3.08 -15.05 5.98
C ALA A 179 -2.19 -16.22 5.54
N GLU A 180 -2.75 -17.43 5.37
CA GLU A 180 -2.02 -18.62 4.94
C GLU A 180 -1.45 -18.46 3.52
N ALA A 181 -2.25 -17.92 2.58
CA ALA A 181 -1.81 -17.72 1.21
C ALA A 181 -0.69 -16.66 1.11
N SER A 182 -0.70 -15.64 1.96
CA SER A 182 0.32 -14.60 2.01
C SER A 182 1.71 -15.11 2.45
N MET A 183 1.77 -16.25 3.16
CA MET A 183 3.04 -16.76 3.73
C MET A 183 4.08 -17.18 2.68
N HIS A 184 3.70 -17.30 1.42
CA HIS A 184 4.61 -17.62 0.31
C HIS A 184 5.27 -16.37 -0.31
N SER A 185 5.00 -15.18 0.22
CA SER A 185 5.50 -13.90 -0.30
C SER A 185 6.62 -13.29 0.56
N CYS A 186 6.67 -11.98 0.68
CA CYS A 186 7.83 -11.20 1.14
C CYS A 186 7.96 -11.03 2.67
N TRP A 187 7.27 -11.85 3.48
CA TRP A 187 7.37 -11.78 4.95
C TRP A 187 8.79 -11.97 5.49
N GLY A 188 9.67 -12.62 4.73
CA GLY A 188 11.08 -12.76 5.10
C GLY A 188 11.84 -11.43 5.18
N ASN A 189 11.27 -10.35 4.62
CA ASN A 189 11.84 -9.01 4.65
C ASN A 189 11.39 -8.19 5.88
N MET A 190 10.55 -8.76 6.75
CA MET A 190 10.17 -8.12 8.01
C MET A 190 11.28 -8.26 9.06
N PRO A 191 11.41 -7.29 10.00
CA PRO A 191 12.47 -7.30 11.03
C PRO A 191 12.24 -8.31 12.16
N PHE A 192 11.27 -9.18 12.04
CA PHE A 192 10.93 -10.24 12.98
C PHE A 192 10.27 -11.42 12.26
N HIS A 193 10.25 -12.58 12.92
CA HIS A 193 9.57 -13.76 12.35
C HIS A 193 8.05 -13.55 12.35
N VAL A 194 7.43 -13.72 11.18
CA VAL A 194 5.99 -13.58 10.97
C VAL A 194 5.35 -14.97 10.82
N THR A 195 4.21 -15.17 11.48
CA THR A 195 3.40 -16.39 11.38
C THR A 195 2.03 -16.10 10.80
N ALA A 196 1.38 -17.10 10.21
CA ALA A 196 0.03 -16.94 9.68
C ALA A 196 -0.98 -16.50 10.76
N ASP A 197 -0.83 -16.93 12.01
CA ASP A 197 -1.70 -16.50 13.11
C ASP A 197 -1.51 -15.01 13.44
N MET A 198 -0.26 -14.50 13.42
CA MET A 198 0.01 -13.06 13.56
C MET A 198 -0.63 -12.26 12.43
N VAL A 199 -0.49 -12.74 11.19
CA VAL A 199 -1.08 -12.10 10.01
C VAL A 199 -2.61 -12.10 10.10
N ALA A 200 -3.23 -13.22 10.47
CA ALA A 200 -4.68 -13.28 10.65
C ALA A 200 -5.20 -12.29 11.72
N GLY A 201 -4.51 -12.18 12.84
CA GLY A 201 -4.81 -11.20 13.88
C GLY A 201 -4.66 -9.75 13.40
N ALA A 202 -3.61 -9.47 12.63
CA ALA A 202 -3.38 -8.14 12.07
C ALA A 202 -4.42 -7.76 11.01
N ILE A 203 -4.79 -8.68 10.11
CA ILE A 203 -5.88 -8.49 9.14
C ILE A 203 -7.19 -8.15 9.85
N ALA A 204 -7.56 -8.95 10.85
CA ALA A 204 -8.82 -8.74 11.59
C ALA A 204 -8.84 -7.39 12.31
N THR A 205 -7.68 -6.96 12.83
CA THR A 205 -7.53 -5.68 13.52
C THR A 205 -7.58 -4.51 12.55
N ALA A 206 -6.82 -4.56 11.46
CA ALA A 206 -6.79 -3.52 10.42
C ALA A 206 -8.18 -3.32 9.79
N ASP A 207 -8.86 -4.42 9.45
CA ASP A 207 -10.22 -4.40 8.91
C ASP A 207 -11.20 -3.69 9.85
N MET A 208 -11.15 -4.00 11.15
CA MET A 208 -12.01 -3.36 12.16
C MET A 208 -11.69 -1.88 12.35
N LEU A 209 -10.40 -1.50 12.35
CA LEU A 209 -9.98 -0.09 12.45
C LEU A 209 -10.47 0.70 11.24
N GLY A 210 -10.27 0.18 10.03
CA GLY A 210 -10.71 0.80 8.78
C GLY A 210 -12.23 0.95 8.72
N ALA A 211 -12.98 -0.10 9.05
CA ALA A 211 -14.45 -0.07 9.06
C ALA A 211 -14.98 1.00 10.03
N ARG A 212 -14.42 1.09 11.25
CA ARG A 212 -14.80 2.12 12.24
C ARG A 212 -14.48 3.53 11.76
N ARG A 213 -13.28 3.74 11.16
CA ARG A 213 -12.88 5.05 10.65
C ARG A 213 -13.80 5.52 9.51
N ARG A 214 -14.15 4.60 8.59
CA ARG A 214 -15.09 4.86 7.50
C ARG A 214 -16.48 5.23 8.01
N GLN A 215 -17.00 4.51 9.01
CA GLN A 215 -18.30 4.83 9.62
C GLN A 215 -18.28 6.23 10.26
N ALA A 216 -17.20 6.59 10.95
CA ALA A 216 -17.05 7.91 11.54
C ALA A 216 -17.01 9.01 10.49
N ALA A 217 -16.33 8.79 9.36
CA ALA A 217 -16.27 9.73 8.25
C ALA A 217 -17.61 9.87 7.50
N GLY A 218 -18.40 8.79 7.38
CA GLY A 218 -19.72 8.80 6.72
C GLY A 218 -20.89 9.26 7.59
N GLY A 219 -20.74 9.29 8.91
CA GLY A 219 -21.79 9.70 9.87
C GLY A 219 -21.87 11.22 10.11
N GLY A 220 -21.05 12.01 9.44
CA GLY A 220 -20.98 13.48 9.57
C GLY A 220 -21.72 14.27 8.46
N GLN A 221 -22.55 13.60 7.66
CA GLN A 221 -23.38 14.25 6.63
C GLN A 221 -24.84 14.37 7.04
#